data_ca3bed03b17887dd4aafef4dc6172d0c
#
_entry.id   ca3bed03b17887dd4aafef4dc6172d0c
#
_cell.length_a   1.000
_cell.length_b   1.000
_cell.length_c   1.000
_cell.angle_alpha   90.00
_cell.angle_beta   90.00
_cell.angle_gamma   90.00
#
_symmetry.space_group_name_H-M   'P 1'
#
loop_
_entity.id
_entity.type
_entity.pdbx_description
1 polymer ?
#
loop_
_entity_poly.entity_id
_entity_poly.type
_entity_poly.pdbx_seq_one_letter_code
_entity_poly.pdbx_strand_id
1 'polypeptide(L)'
;MSQEERPDDVTSTENDDREADNEASDDALSEPVRADGDDGARPRRNQRGRRRRAPAEDVQPTDERTREALEFVTKVVKEMEMDCRVRLRRNNSNEDNGEINIEIDGRDAGRIIGKKGQVLAALQFLTHRIVNRPGLERRHILVDAEGYRSRRDDSLATMARRLGRQAVEQGKIITFEPMNPRDRRVVHLALAKFEGVVTKSDGEGDDRRVQIIPVRR
;
A
#
# COMPACT_ATOMS: atom_id res chain seq x y z
N MET A 1 -26.65 -28.84 56.79
CA MET A 1 -27.63 -27.89 57.31
C MET A 1 -27.47 -26.66 56.54
N SER A 2 -28.25 -26.38 55.74
CA SER A 2 -29.53 -25.87 55.29
C SER A 2 -29.24 -25.07 54.09
N GLN A 3 -29.61 -25.40 52.81
CA GLN A 3 -30.92 -25.12 52.18
C GLN A 3 -31.25 -23.64 52.25
N GLU A 4 -31.50 -22.95 51.15
CA GLU A 4 -32.61 -22.83 50.21
C GLU A 4 -32.38 -21.49 49.49
N GLU A 5 -32.79 -21.11 48.39
CA GLU A 5 -33.74 -21.52 47.34
C GLU A 5 -33.60 -20.52 46.18
N ARG A 6 -33.87 -20.95 44.97
CA ARG A 6 -34.21 -20.05 43.86
C ARG A 6 -35.66 -19.63 43.97
N PRO A 7 -36.11 -18.58 43.32
CA PRO A 7 -36.93 -18.85 42.16
C PRO A 7 -36.70 -17.97 40.95
N ASP A 8 -37.08 -18.55 39.82
CA ASP A 8 -37.35 -18.06 38.49
C ASP A 8 -38.28 -16.82 38.49
N ASP A 9 -38.10 -15.93 37.56
CA ASP A 9 -39.27 -15.38 36.88
C ASP A 9 -38.95 -14.98 35.42
N VAL A 10 -39.79 -15.50 34.56
CA VAL A 10 -39.90 -15.39 33.13
C VAL A 10 -40.85 -14.22 32.85
N THR A 11 -40.46 -13.27 32.03
CA THR A 11 -41.46 -12.54 31.24
C THR A 11 -40.92 -12.20 29.85
N SER A 12 -41.43 -12.95 28.91
CA SER A 12 -41.54 -12.62 27.51
C SER A 12 -42.40 -11.38 27.34
N THR A 13 -41.98 -10.47 26.50
CA THR A 13 -42.91 -9.61 25.76
C THR A 13 -42.43 -9.45 24.33
N GLU A 14 -43.15 -10.15 23.49
CA GLU A 14 -43.33 -9.86 22.05
C GLU A 14 -43.99 -8.48 21.88
N ASN A 15 -43.76 -8.00 20.71
CA ASN A 15 -44.51 -6.99 19.92
C ASN A 15 -43.60 -5.83 19.52
N ASP A 16 -43.60 -5.34 18.34
CA ASP A 16 -44.64 -5.28 17.29
C ASP A 16 -43.97 -4.84 15.97
N ASP A 17 -44.32 -5.52 14.91
CA ASP A 17 -44.13 -5.13 13.53
C ASP A 17 -44.79 -3.77 13.26
N ARG A 18 -44.09 -2.86 12.63
CA ARG A 18 -44.67 -1.82 11.82
C ARG A 18 -43.88 -1.56 10.56
N GLU A 19 -44.24 -2.28 9.52
CA GLU A 19 -44.18 -1.80 8.16
C GLU A 19 -44.87 -0.44 8.04
N ALA A 20 -44.23 0.50 7.40
CA ALA A 20 -44.84 1.66 6.85
C ALA A 20 -44.27 1.88 5.46
N ASP A 21 -45.01 1.32 4.50
CA ASP A 21 -45.03 1.78 3.12
C ASP A 21 -45.23 3.30 3.06
N ASN A 22 -44.44 3.95 2.24
CA ASN A 22 -44.84 5.19 1.64
C ASN A 22 -44.41 5.22 0.19
N GLU A 23 -45.38 4.87 -0.64
CA GLU A 23 -45.38 5.07 -2.09
C GLU A 23 -45.58 6.53 -2.44
N ALA A 24 -44.97 6.85 -3.60
CA ALA A 24 -45.46 7.73 -4.66
C ALA A 24 -45.42 9.27 -4.47
N SER A 25 -44.69 9.90 -5.35
CA SER A 25 -45.17 10.66 -6.52
C SER A 25 -43.98 11.34 -7.16
N ASP A 26 -43.60 10.99 -8.35
CA ASP A 26 -44.12 11.36 -9.66
C ASP A 26 -43.68 12.77 -10.13
N ASP A 27 -42.98 12.69 -11.27
CA ASP A 27 -43.00 13.64 -12.37
C ASP A 27 -42.28 15.00 -12.23
N ALA A 28 -41.08 15.06 -12.88
CA ALA A 28 -40.78 16.20 -13.75
C ALA A 28 -39.62 15.83 -14.72
N LEU A 29 -40.03 15.50 -15.92
CA LEU A 29 -39.24 15.49 -17.15
C LEU A 29 -38.53 16.83 -17.34
N SER A 30 -37.23 16.83 -17.42
CA SER A 30 -36.45 17.91 -18.02
C SER A 30 -35.46 17.30 -19.01
N GLU A 31 -35.77 17.48 -20.27
CA GLU A 31 -34.95 17.06 -21.40
C GLU A 31 -33.57 17.72 -21.40
N PRO A 32 -32.53 17.06 -21.99
CA PRO A 32 -31.19 17.62 -22.06
C PRO A 32 -31.11 18.65 -23.19
N VAL A 33 -30.73 19.86 -22.84
CA VAL A 33 -30.30 20.88 -23.79
C VAL A 33 -29.03 20.40 -24.47
N ARG A 34 -29.11 20.15 -25.77
CA ARG A 34 -27.96 19.99 -26.66
C ARG A 34 -27.34 21.36 -26.84
N ALA A 35 -26.11 21.52 -26.37
CA ALA A 35 -25.23 22.58 -26.79
C ALA A 35 -24.17 21.98 -27.75
N ASP A 36 -24.25 22.46 -28.97
CA ASP A 36 -23.34 22.18 -30.06
C ASP A 36 -21.94 22.71 -29.76
N GLY A 37 -20.95 21.92 -30.19
CA GLY A 37 -19.70 22.39 -30.77
C GLY A 37 -18.72 23.14 -29.88
N ASP A 38 -17.75 22.43 -29.31
CA ASP A 38 -16.39 22.95 -29.26
C ASP A 38 -15.40 21.79 -29.46
N ASP A 39 -14.70 21.91 -30.58
CA ASP A 39 -13.65 21.03 -31.05
C ASP A 39 -12.37 21.32 -30.22
N GLY A 40 -12.45 21.06 -28.91
CA GLY A 40 -11.39 21.26 -27.92
C GLY A 40 -10.50 20.04 -27.80
N ALA A 41 -9.33 20.12 -28.42
CA ALA A 41 -8.22 19.18 -28.38
C ALA A 41 -8.10 18.49 -27.01
N ARG A 42 -8.33 17.17 -26.97
CA ARG A 42 -8.02 16.30 -25.83
C ARG A 42 -6.55 16.55 -25.45
N PRO A 43 -6.26 16.91 -24.19
CA PRO A 43 -4.88 17.09 -23.78
C PRO A 43 -4.15 15.77 -24.02
N ARG A 44 -3.17 15.79 -24.90
CA ARG A 44 -2.27 14.69 -25.18
C ARG A 44 -1.73 14.22 -23.84
N ARG A 45 -2.13 13.02 -23.43
CA ARG A 45 -1.66 12.28 -22.27
C ARG A 45 -0.13 12.35 -22.27
N ASN A 46 0.38 13.21 -21.42
CA ASN A 46 1.79 13.52 -21.30
C ASN A 46 2.53 12.22 -20.92
N GLN A 47 3.06 11.56 -21.95
CA GLN A 47 3.98 10.43 -21.80
C GLN A 47 5.33 10.99 -21.33
N ARG A 48 5.32 11.67 -20.17
CA ARG A 48 6.56 12.03 -19.51
C ARG A 48 7.21 10.74 -19.05
N GLY A 49 8.09 10.25 -19.93
CA GLY A 49 9.29 9.54 -19.60
C GLY A 49 9.11 8.41 -18.58
N ARG A 50 8.55 7.25 -19.01
CA ARG A 50 9.11 6.00 -18.51
C ARG A 50 10.61 6.09 -18.82
N ARG A 51 11.40 6.59 -17.90
CA ARG A 51 12.84 6.31 -17.91
C ARG A 51 12.91 4.79 -17.85
N ARG A 52 13.07 4.18 -19.03
CA ARG A 52 13.47 2.78 -19.12
C ARG A 52 14.76 2.70 -18.32
N ARG A 53 14.66 2.17 -17.11
CA ARG A 53 15.86 1.72 -16.40
C ARG A 53 16.58 0.84 -17.39
N ALA A 54 17.88 1.09 -17.58
CA ALA A 54 18.73 0.25 -18.42
C ALA A 54 18.49 -1.21 -18.04
N PRO A 55 18.46 -2.14 -19.01
CA PRO A 55 18.33 -3.56 -18.70
C PRO A 55 19.42 -3.91 -17.70
N ALA A 56 19.02 -4.29 -16.49
CA ALA A 56 19.95 -4.76 -15.49
C ALA A 56 20.55 -6.06 -16.03
N GLU A 57 21.88 -6.12 -16.11
CA GLU A 57 22.60 -7.33 -16.49
C GLU A 57 22.19 -8.45 -15.52
N ASP A 58 21.89 -9.64 -16.06
CA ASP A 58 21.58 -10.81 -15.26
C ASP A 58 22.84 -11.18 -14.45
N VAL A 59 22.83 -10.84 -13.17
CA VAL A 59 23.92 -11.13 -12.24
C VAL A 59 23.78 -12.56 -11.78
N GLN A 60 24.87 -13.35 -11.92
CA GLN A 60 24.92 -14.71 -11.38
C GLN A 60 25.03 -14.65 -9.85
N PRO A 61 24.40 -15.60 -9.12
CA PRO A 61 24.53 -15.66 -7.68
C PRO A 61 25.99 -15.92 -7.29
N THR A 62 26.55 -15.06 -6.43
CA THR A 62 27.95 -15.14 -6.00
C THR A 62 28.18 -16.16 -4.90
N ASP A 63 27.15 -16.47 -4.13
CA ASP A 63 27.21 -17.39 -3.00
C ASP A 63 25.94 -18.27 -2.88
N GLU A 64 26.01 -19.29 -2.01
CA GLU A 64 24.91 -20.24 -1.81
C GLU A 64 23.65 -19.58 -1.25
N ARG A 65 23.79 -18.62 -0.35
CA ARG A 65 22.64 -17.91 0.25
C ARG A 65 21.91 -17.02 -0.77
N THR A 66 22.66 -16.39 -1.67
CA THR A 66 22.09 -15.62 -2.78
C THR A 66 21.35 -16.54 -3.75
N ARG A 67 21.91 -17.74 -4.00
CA ARG A 67 21.24 -18.76 -4.80
C ARG A 67 19.96 -19.26 -4.15
N GLU A 68 20.00 -19.58 -2.86
CA GLU A 68 18.83 -20.01 -2.08
C GLU A 68 17.70 -18.96 -2.12
N ALA A 69 18.06 -17.67 -1.96
CA ALA A 69 17.09 -16.57 -2.07
C ALA A 69 16.43 -16.51 -3.45
N LEU A 70 17.23 -16.59 -4.51
CA LEU A 70 16.74 -16.52 -5.89
C LEU A 70 15.85 -17.72 -6.23
N GLU A 71 16.29 -18.93 -5.87
CA GLU A 71 15.53 -20.17 -6.09
C GLU A 71 14.21 -20.15 -5.35
N PHE A 72 14.20 -19.71 -4.10
CA PHE A 72 12.97 -19.59 -3.32
C PHE A 72 11.96 -18.65 -3.97
N VAL A 73 12.38 -17.42 -4.32
CA VAL A 73 11.48 -16.44 -4.95
C VAL A 73 10.99 -16.94 -6.31
N THR A 74 11.89 -17.55 -7.11
CA THR A 74 11.54 -18.13 -8.41
C THR A 74 10.51 -19.24 -8.26
N LYS A 75 10.72 -20.13 -7.28
CA LYS A 75 9.78 -21.23 -7.00
C LYS A 75 8.41 -20.69 -6.59
N VAL A 76 8.35 -19.72 -5.68
CA VAL A 76 7.07 -19.12 -5.26
C VAL A 76 6.33 -18.49 -6.45
N VAL A 77 7.02 -17.71 -7.28
CA VAL A 77 6.42 -17.07 -8.46
C VAL A 77 5.88 -18.12 -9.43
N LYS A 78 6.61 -19.22 -9.63
CA LYS A 78 6.20 -20.34 -10.50
C LYS A 78 5.00 -21.09 -9.94
N GLU A 79 5.01 -21.45 -8.64
CA GLU A 79 3.90 -22.15 -7.98
C GLU A 79 2.61 -21.30 -7.93
N MET A 80 2.77 -19.97 -7.95
CA MET A 80 1.63 -19.04 -8.07
C MET A 80 1.15 -18.86 -9.52
N GLU A 81 1.74 -19.59 -10.48
CA GLU A 81 1.41 -19.54 -11.91
C GLU A 81 1.43 -18.10 -12.46
N MET A 82 2.44 -17.33 -12.11
CA MET A 82 2.59 -15.95 -12.54
C MET A 82 3.60 -15.82 -13.68
N ASP A 83 3.22 -15.11 -14.74
CA ASP A 83 4.10 -14.78 -15.87
C ASP A 83 5.05 -13.63 -15.47
N CYS A 84 6.06 -14.01 -14.67
CA CYS A 84 7.08 -13.08 -14.18
C CYS A 84 8.47 -13.71 -14.25
N ARG A 85 9.45 -12.87 -14.53
CA ARG A 85 10.88 -13.19 -14.50
C ARG A 85 11.49 -12.67 -13.20
N VAL A 86 12.25 -13.52 -12.52
CA VAL A 86 12.98 -13.19 -11.30
C VAL A 86 14.45 -13.09 -11.63
N ARG A 87 15.13 -12.02 -11.19
CA ARG A 87 16.57 -11.79 -11.44
C ARG A 87 17.24 -11.18 -10.22
N LEU A 88 18.55 -11.40 -10.13
CA LEU A 88 19.40 -10.64 -9.23
C LEU A 88 19.75 -9.29 -9.84
N ARG A 89 19.78 -8.28 -9.01
CA ARG A 89 20.21 -6.94 -9.39
C ARG A 89 21.51 -6.58 -8.67
N ARG A 90 22.48 -6.09 -9.41
CA ARG A 90 23.71 -5.56 -8.84
C ARG A 90 23.45 -4.25 -8.10
N ASN A 91 23.97 -4.11 -6.91
CA ASN A 91 24.03 -2.81 -6.24
C ASN A 91 25.01 -1.91 -6.99
N ASN A 92 24.60 -0.64 -7.20
CA ASN A 92 25.48 0.39 -7.78
C ASN A 92 26.51 0.91 -6.77
N SER A 93 26.46 0.49 -5.51
CA SER A 93 27.51 0.75 -4.54
C SER A 93 28.64 -0.24 -4.76
N ASN A 94 29.85 0.27 -5.00
CA ASN A 94 31.07 -0.53 -5.20
C ASN A 94 31.51 -1.38 -3.98
N GLU A 95 30.71 -1.40 -2.93
CA GLU A 95 30.90 -2.21 -1.75
C GLU A 95 29.99 -3.43 -1.83
N ASP A 96 30.60 -4.58 -1.88
CA ASP A 96 29.93 -5.90 -1.83
C ASP A 96 29.46 -6.15 -0.38
N ASN A 97 28.52 -5.33 0.09
CA ASN A 97 28.00 -5.32 1.46
C ASN A 97 27.14 -6.54 1.79
N GLY A 98 27.24 -7.61 0.99
CA GLY A 98 26.46 -8.84 1.20
C GLY A 98 24.94 -8.64 1.05
N GLU A 99 24.49 -7.54 0.44
CA GLU A 99 23.09 -7.25 0.19
C GLU A 99 22.58 -8.04 -1.02
N ILE A 100 21.45 -8.71 -0.84
CA ILE A 100 20.80 -9.51 -1.90
C ILE A 100 19.61 -8.70 -2.44
N ASN A 101 19.70 -8.28 -3.71
CA ASN A 101 18.64 -7.54 -4.39
C ASN A 101 18.01 -8.41 -5.47
N ILE A 102 16.71 -8.70 -5.30
CA ILE A 102 15.92 -9.49 -6.24
C ILE A 102 14.90 -8.57 -6.90
N GLU A 103 14.90 -8.56 -8.23
CA GLU A 103 13.94 -7.84 -9.04
C GLU A 103 13.00 -8.81 -9.77
N ILE A 104 11.71 -8.50 -9.74
CA ILE A 104 10.66 -9.27 -10.38
C ILE A 104 10.03 -8.42 -11.46
N ASP A 105 10.06 -8.88 -12.70
CA ASP A 105 9.47 -8.20 -13.85
C ASP A 105 8.53 -9.15 -14.60
N GLY A 106 7.44 -8.64 -15.12
CA GLY A 106 6.54 -9.46 -15.94
C GLY A 106 5.11 -8.95 -15.98
N ARG A 107 4.29 -9.67 -16.72
CA ARG A 107 2.89 -9.29 -16.94
C ARG A 107 2.08 -9.30 -15.64
N ASP A 108 2.39 -10.25 -14.76
CA ASP A 108 1.70 -10.45 -13.48
C ASP A 108 2.40 -9.75 -12.29
N ALA A 109 3.40 -8.88 -12.54
CA ALA A 109 4.10 -8.16 -11.47
C ALA A 109 3.14 -7.40 -10.54
N GLY A 110 2.02 -6.89 -11.06
CA GLY A 110 0.98 -6.25 -10.26
C GLY A 110 0.34 -7.17 -9.22
N ARG A 111 0.19 -8.48 -9.52
CA ARG A 111 -0.33 -9.48 -8.58
C ARG A 111 0.69 -9.78 -7.48
N ILE A 112 1.98 -9.82 -7.82
CA ILE A 112 3.06 -9.99 -6.84
C ILE A 112 3.20 -8.78 -5.93
N ILE A 113 2.99 -7.57 -6.44
CA ILE A 113 2.93 -6.36 -5.61
C ILE A 113 1.77 -6.46 -4.62
N GLY A 114 0.58 -6.82 -5.09
CA GLY A 114 -0.63 -6.89 -4.30
C GLY A 114 -1.16 -5.52 -3.83
N LYS A 115 -2.16 -5.53 -2.96
CA LYS A 115 -2.76 -4.30 -2.43
C LYS A 115 -1.72 -3.53 -1.60
N LYS A 116 -1.39 -2.31 -2.02
CA LYS A 116 -0.41 -1.44 -1.34
C LYS A 116 0.96 -2.09 -1.07
N GLY A 117 1.36 -3.09 -1.87
CA GLY A 117 2.63 -3.80 -1.72
C GLY A 117 2.65 -4.89 -0.64
N GLN A 118 1.51 -5.35 -0.17
CA GLN A 118 1.42 -6.35 0.91
C GLN A 118 2.01 -7.70 0.50
N VAL A 119 1.69 -8.20 -0.71
CA VAL A 119 2.21 -9.49 -1.18
C VAL A 119 3.73 -9.42 -1.34
N LEU A 120 4.24 -8.33 -1.93
CA LEU A 120 5.66 -8.10 -2.09
C LEU A 120 6.40 -8.02 -0.73
N ALA A 121 5.78 -7.41 0.27
CA ALA A 121 6.34 -7.33 1.62
C ALA A 121 6.37 -8.72 2.30
N ALA A 122 5.31 -9.52 2.14
CA ALA A 122 5.25 -10.88 2.65
C ALA A 122 6.29 -11.78 1.99
N LEU A 123 6.44 -11.70 0.67
CA LEU A 123 7.46 -12.45 -0.07
C LEU A 123 8.87 -12.10 0.42
N GLN A 124 9.18 -10.80 0.58
CA GLN A 124 10.46 -10.37 1.14
C GLN A 124 10.67 -10.88 2.56
N PHE A 125 9.65 -10.85 3.41
CA PHE A 125 9.73 -11.35 4.78
C PHE A 125 10.07 -12.85 4.81
N LEU A 126 9.40 -13.66 3.99
CA LEU A 126 9.66 -15.10 3.90
C LEU A 126 11.07 -15.37 3.37
N THR A 127 11.49 -14.67 2.32
CA THR A 127 12.85 -14.77 1.78
C THR A 127 13.90 -14.46 2.86
N HIS A 128 13.66 -13.37 3.62
CA HIS A 128 14.54 -12.99 4.72
C HIS A 128 14.63 -14.07 5.81
N ARG A 129 13.52 -14.74 6.13
CA ARG A 129 13.49 -15.82 7.15
C ARG A 129 14.22 -17.07 6.70
N ILE A 130 14.16 -17.40 5.42
CA ILE A 130 14.84 -18.58 4.85
C ILE A 130 16.34 -18.36 4.82
N VAL A 131 16.80 -17.22 4.35
CA VAL A 131 18.21 -16.91 4.14
C VAL A 131 18.93 -16.58 5.46
N ASN A 132 18.26 -15.87 6.36
CA ASN A 132 18.82 -15.45 7.66
C ASN A 132 18.44 -16.41 8.79
N ARG A 133 18.97 -17.63 8.72
CA ARG A 133 18.77 -18.64 9.78
C ARG A 133 19.51 -18.24 11.07
N PRO A 134 19.07 -18.73 12.24
CA PRO A 134 19.79 -18.53 13.49
C PRO A 134 21.25 -19.02 13.39
N GLY A 135 22.17 -18.26 13.95
CA GLY A 135 23.61 -18.60 13.95
C GLY A 135 24.39 -18.11 12.73
N LEU A 136 23.72 -17.54 11.72
CA LEU A 136 24.37 -16.93 10.57
C LEU A 136 24.40 -15.40 10.68
N GLU A 137 25.43 -14.79 10.11
CA GLU A 137 25.47 -13.34 9.95
C GLU A 137 24.26 -12.85 9.13
N ARG A 138 23.61 -11.79 9.60
CA ARG A 138 22.41 -11.27 8.93
C ARG A 138 22.79 -10.54 7.66
N ARG A 139 22.10 -10.88 6.57
CA ARG A 139 22.18 -10.17 5.29
C ARG A 139 20.92 -9.35 5.06
N HIS A 140 21.11 -8.19 4.46
CA HIS A 140 20.00 -7.38 3.97
C HIS A 140 19.47 -7.95 2.66
N ILE A 141 18.16 -8.16 2.57
CA ILE A 141 17.48 -8.71 1.39
C ILE A 141 16.41 -7.74 0.96
N LEU A 142 16.48 -7.33 -0.28
CA LEU A 142 15.49 -6.48 -0.91
C LEU A 142 14.83 -7.24 -2.07
N VAL A 143 13.51 -7.37 -2.00
CA VAL A 143 12.70 -7.86 -3.12
C VAL A 143 11.86 -6.71 -3.63
N ASP A 144 11.98 -6.40 -4.93
CA ASP A 144 11.20 -5.35 -5.58
C ASP A 144 10.56 -5.87 -6.87
N ALA A 145 9.48 -5.27 -7.27
CA ALA A 145 8.78 -5.60 -8.50
C ALA A 145 8.62 -4.34 -9.35
N GLU A 146 9.30 -4.34 -10.51
CA GLU A 146 9.28 -3.23 -11.49
C GLU A 146 9.57 -1.84 -10.88
N GLY A 147 10.35 -1.75 -9.81
CA GLY A 147 10.61 -0.49 -9.12
C GLY A 147 9.38 0.07 -8.37
N TYR A 148 8.48 -0.80 -7.94
CA TYR A 148 7.25 -0.43 -7.23
C TYR A 148 7.53 0.45 -6.01
N ARG A 149 8.54 0.12 -5.22
CA ARG A 149 8.83 0.85 -3.97
C ARG A 149 9.12 2.33 -4.22
N SER A 150 9.94 2.63 -5.22
CA SER A 150 10.24 4.03 -5.60
C SER A 150 8.99 4.75 -6.08
N ARG A 151 8.21 4.12 -6.99
CA ARG A 151 6.96 4.73 -7.48
C ARG A 151 5.94 4.95 -6.37
N ARG A 152 5.87 4.03 -5.42
CA ARG A 152 4.97 4.14 -4.26
C ARG A 152 5.37 5.30 -3.37
N ASP A 153 6.66 5.44 -3.06
CA ASP A 153 7.20 6.52 -2.25
C ASP A 153 6.93 7.90 -2.89
N ASP A 154 7.18 8.04 -4.20
CA ASP A 154 6.91 9.27 -4.94
C ASP A 154 5.43 9.64 -4.95
N SER A 155 4.56 8.64 -5.14
CA SER A 155 3.11 8.82 -5.12
C SER A 155 2.63 9.27 -3.74
N LEU A 156 3.10 8.61 -2.67
CA LEU A 156 2.76 8.97 -1.29
C LEU A 156 3.27 10.36 -0.91
N ALA A 157 4.49 10.70 -1.29
CA ALA A 157 5.06 12.02 -1.02
C ALA A 157 4.29 13.14 -1.74
N THR A 158 3.88 12.89 -2.99
CA THR A 158 3.07 13.84 -3.76
C THR A 158 1.68 14.01 -3.16
N MET A 159 1.03 12.92 -2.79
CA MET A 159 -0.26 12.93 -2.10
C MET A 159 -0.17 13.66 -0.77
N ALA A 160 0.86 13.37 0.03
CA ALA A 160 1.09 14.00 1.33
C ALA A 160 1.19 15.53 1.20
N ARG A 161 2.00 16.03 0.26
CA ARG A 161 2.13 17.48 0.04
C ARG A 161 0.82 18.12 -0.42
N ARG A 162 0.04 17.44 -1.28
CA ARG A 162 -1.29 17.93 -1.69
C ARG A 162 -2.23 18.03 -0.52
N LEU A 163 -2.33 16.97 0.29
CA LEU A 163 -3.19 16.94 1.48
C LEU A 163 -2.70 17.89 2.58
N GLY A 164 -1.38 18.11 2.68
CA GLY A 164 -0.81 19.11 3.58
C GLY A 164 -1.29 20.53 3.25
N ARG A 165 -1.27 20.93 1.98
CA ARG A 165 -1.84 22.22 1.54
C ARG A 165 -3.32 22.33 1.88
N GLN A 166 -4.08 21.29 1.56
CA GLN A 166 -5.51 21.25 1.83
C GLN A 166 -5.83 21.36 3.35
N ALA A 167 -5.03 20.73 4.20
CA ALA A 167 -5.19 20.82 5.65
C ALA A 167 -4.97 22.24 6.16
N VAL A 168 -3.94 22.95 5.65
CA VAL A 168 -3.69 24.37 5.98
C VAL A 168 -4.83 25.26 5.50
N GLU A 169 -5.27 25.11 4.24
CA GLU A 169 -6.34 25.92 3.64
C GLU A 169 -7.69 25.73 4.36
N GLN A 170 -8.03 24.52 4.73
CA GLN A 170 -9.32 24.20 5.36
C GLN A 170 -9.28 24.36 6.89
N GLY A 171 -8.10 24.42 7.50
CA GLY A 171 -7.93 24.41 8.96
C GLY A 171 -8.44 23.13 9.63
N LYS A 172 -8.50 22.00 8.88
CA LYS A 172 -9.04 20.71 9.33
C LYS A 172 -7.98 19.62 9.33
N ILE A 173 -8.10 18.69 10.28
CA ILE A 173 -7.28 17.48 10.30
C ILE A 173 -7.67 16.59 9.11
N ILE A 174 -6.67 16.17 8.35
CA ILE A 174 -6.85 15.21 7.25
C ILE A 174 -6.19 13.90 7.63
N THR A 175 -6.93 12.81 7.50
CA THR A 175 -6.47 11.47 7.88
C THR A 175 -6.27 10.63 6.63
N PHE A 176 -5.11 9.98 6.53
CA PHE A 176 -4.83 8.98 5.51
C PHE A 176 -5.58 7.67 5.80
N GLU A 177 -5.71 6.84 4.77
CA GLU A 177 -6.08 5.44 4.95
C GLU A 177 -4.98 4.69 5.73
N PRO A 178 -5.35 3.58 6.40
CA PRO A 178 -4.39 2.71 7.04
C PRO A 178 -3.27 2.27 6.08
N MET A 179 -2.05 2.28 6.59
CA MET A 179 -0.85 1.93 5.81
C MET A 179 0.25 1.33 6.68
N ASN A 180 1.14 0.59 6.04
CA ASN A 180 2.26 -0.06 6.71
C ASN A 180 3.25 0.96 7.34
N PRO A 181 4.12 0.54 8.27
CA PRO A 181 5.06 1.45 8.95
C PRO A 181 6.01 2.19 8.01
N ARG A 182 6.43 1.55 6.90
CA ARG A 182 7.30 2.15 5.90
C ARG A 182 6.60 3.30 5.18
N ASP A 183 5.38 3.08 4.70
CA ASP A 183 4.58 4.10 4.01
C ASP A 183 4.28 5.29 4.93
N ARG A 184 3.98 5.02 6.22
CA ARG A 184 3.78 6.09 7.21
C ARG A 184 5.04 6.95 7.39
N ARG A 185 6.22 6.34 7.40
CA ARG A 185 7.50 7.06 7.47
C ARG A 185 7.70 7.96 6.24
N VAL A 186 7.35 7.48 5.03
CA VAL A 186 7.43 8.28 3.80
C VAL A 186 6.56 9.54 3.91
N VAL A 187 5.32 9.42 4.39
CA VAL A 187 4.41 10.55 4.60
C VAL A 187 4.98 11.53 5.62
N HIS A 188 5.49 11.04 6.76
CA HIS A 188 6.11 11.90 7.77
C HIS A 188 7.31 12.66 7.21
N LEU A 189 8.20 11.99 6.48
CA LEU A 189 9.38 12.63 5.87
C LEU A 189 9.00 13.64 4.79
N ALA A 190 7.97 13.35 3.98
CA ALA A 190 7.50 14.25 2.93
C ALA A 190 6.93 15.57 3.48
N LEU A 191 6.43 15.56 4.72
CA LEU A 191 5.85 16.71 5.42
C LEU A 191 6.73 17.27 6.55
N ALA A 192 7.88 16.68 6.85
CA ALA A 192 8.75 17.11 7.95
C ALA A 192 9.20 18.58 7.84
N LYS A 193 9.34 19.09 6.61
CA LYS A 193 9.72 20.49 6.34
C LYS A 193 8.56 21.30 5.75
N PHE A 194 7.33 20.80 5.86
CA PHE A 194 6.16 21.47 5.30
C PHE A 194 5.59 22.43 6.35
N GLU A 195 5.56 23.73 6.03
CA GLU A 195 5.07 24.76 6.95
C GLU A 195 3.56 24.65 7.18
N GLY A 196 3.13 24.90 8.42
CA GLY A 196 1.73 24.97 8.79
C GLY A 196 1.05 23.64 9.08
N VAL A 197 1.79 22.52 9.09
CA VAL A 197 1.24 21.22 9.48
C VAL A 197 2.18 20.43 10.39
N VAL A 198 1.59 19.59 11.21
CA VAL A 198 2.26 18.53 11.98
C VAL A 198 1.64 17.20 11.62
N THR A 199 2.44 16.13 11.61
CA THR A 199 1.96 14.80 11.30
C THR A 199 2.02 13.90 12.53
N LYS A 200 0.96 13.13 12.76
CA LYS A 200 0.87 12.15 13.86
C LYS A 200 0.43 10.80 13.30
N SER A 201 1.06 9.70 13.76
CA SER A 201 0.54 8.36 13.51
C SER A 201 -0.43 7.96 14.60
N ASP A 202 -1.65 7.58 14.22
CA ASP A 202 -2.75 7.26 15.11
C ASP A 202 -3.31 5.86 14.79
N GLY A 203 -3.88 5.17 15.80
CA GLY A 203 -4.37 3.79 15.69
C GLY A 203 -3.30 2.74 16.00
N GLU A 204 -3.70 1.47 15.95
CA GLU A 204 -2.87 0.31 16.28
C GLU A 204 -2.86 -0.71 15.16
N GLY A 205 -1.82 -1.54 15.12
CA GLY A 205 -1.71 -2.65 14.16
C GLY A 205 -1.90 -2.20 12.69
N ASP A 206 -2.74 -2.91 12.00
CA ASP A 206 -3.03 -2.69 10.58
C ASP A 206 -3.92 -1.48 10.31
N ASP A 207 -4.69 -1.03 11.31
CA ASP A 207 -5.55 0.16 11.22
C ASP A 207 -4.79 1.47 11.44
N ARG A 208 -3.49 1.39 11.75
CA ARG A 208 -2.67 2.56 12.03
C ARG A 208 -2.46 3.42 10.79
N ARG A 209 -2.76 4.71 10.93
CA ARG A 209 -2.80 5.71 9.85
C ARG A 209 -2.03 6.98 10.22
N VAL A 210 -1.80 7.84 9.25
CA VAL A 210 -1.19 9.16 9.48
C VAL A 210 -2.27 10.24 9.45
N GLN A 211 -2.23 11.13 10.41
CA GLN A 211 -3.03 12.34 10.47
C GLN A 211 -2.14 13.56 10.15
N ILE A 212 -2.64 14.45 9.31
CA ILE A 212 -2.06 15.77 9.03
C ILE A 212 -2.87 16.78 9.83
N ILE A 213 -2.22 17.43 10.79
CA ILE A 213 -2.84 18.37 11.72
C ILE A 213 -2.35 19.78 11.36
N PRO A 214 -3.25 20.69 10.95
CA PRO A 214 -2.86 22.06 10.68
C PRO A 214 -2.46 22.77 11.98
N VAL A 215 -1.35 23.51 11.94
CA VAL A 215 -0.92 24.37 13.03
C VAL A 215 -1.54 25.75 12.81
N ARG A 216 -2.41 26.16 13.71
CA ARG A 216 -2.93 27.52 13.71
C ARG A 216 -1.79 28.47 14.11
N ARG A 217 -1.52 29.43 13.25
CA ARG A 217 -0.72 30.62 13.62
C ARG A 217 -1.54 31.55 14.47
#